data_7436f2b520e3d9308ca872a808a2592a
#
_entry.id   7436f2b520e3d9308ca872a808a2592a
#
_cell.length_a   1.000
_cell.length_b   1.000
_cell.length_c   1.000
_cell.angle_alpha   90.00
_cell.angle_beta   90.00
_cell.angle_gamma   90.00
#
_symmetry.space_group_name_H-M   'P 1'
#
loop_
_entity.id
_entity.type
_entity.pdbx_description
1 polymer ?
#
loop_
_entity_poly.entity_id
_entity_poly.type
_entity_poly.pdbx_seq_one_letter_code
_entity_poly.pdbx_strand_id
1 'polypeptide(L)'
;MKRFIPLSVMVLAILVALTTVFPTGANGQSAGLVSSVLSRMEKNRRDLRTMRASISMEKYNSQLRDSDSFQGIVLYVPGSGRQGSVRIDWSKPRREIMSVNNGKYTIYRPNLKVVYTGNSNSKTNKAGDILGMMYMTRQQLEARFQPVQDVREETLWGGISTIHLTLVPKGNASFKYAEIWIDMGGMPVQTKVVEKNDDSTTMRLTGVERNIKINSDEFNIKLDADVKVVKS
;
A
#
# COMPACT_ATOMS: atom_id res chain seq x y z
N MET A 1 -53.51 -52.91 -29.75
CA MET A 1 -52.08 -53.12 -29.37
C MET A 1 -51.53 -51.85 -28.71
N LYS A 2 -51.47 -51.84 -27.38
CA LYS A 2 -50.89 -50.71 -26.64
C LYS A 2 -49.38 -50.95 -26.49
N ARG A 3 -48.53 -50.08 -27.10
CA ARG A 3 -47.06 -50.15 -26.97
C ARG A 3 -46.70 -49.44 -25.67
N PHE A 4 -46.25 -50.20 -24.69
CA PHE A 4 -45.61 -49.67 -23.48
C PHE A 4 -44.18 -49.22 -23.83
N ILE A 5 -43.89 -47.94 -23.69
CA ILE A 5 -42.54 -47.42 -23.77
C ILE A 5 -41.90 -47.72 -22.40
N PRO A 6 -40.77 -48.42 -22.34
CA PRO A 6 -40.17 -48.77 -21.05
C PRO A 6 -39.65 -47.52 -20.34
N LEU A 7 -40.01 -47.42 -19.05
CA LEU A 7 -39.69 -46.33 -18.12
C LEU A 7 -38.19 -45.98 -18.05
N SER A 8 -37.32 -46.91 -18.46
CA SER A 8 -35.84 -46.77 -18.48
C SER A 8 -35.33 -45.77 -19.52
N VAL A 9 -36.07 -45.49 -20.59
CA VAL A 9 -35.65 -44.51 -21.62
C VAL A 9 -35.94 -43.08 -21.19
N MET A 10 -36.96 -42.89 -20.33
CA MET A 10 -37.36 -41.57 -19.83
C MET A 10 -36.38 -41.04 -18.74
N VAL A 11 -35.76 -41.94 -17.94
CA VAL A 11 -34.76 -41.55 -16.91
C VAL A 11 -33.43 -41.14 -17.52
N LEU A 12 -33.03 -41.69 -18.68
CA LEU A 12 -31.79 -41.37 -19.35
C LEU A 12 -31.84 -39.97 -20.01
N ALA A 13 -33.00 -39.49 -20.45
CA ALA A 13 -33.20 -38.19 -21.06
C ALA A 13 -33.12 -37.02 -20.05
N ILE A 14 -33.42 -37.27 -18.78
CA ILE A 14 -33.38 -36.25 -17.71
C ILE A 14 -31.94 -36.08 -17.17
N LEU A 15 -31.06 -37.09 -17.28
CA LEU A 15 -29.69 -37.03 -16.79
C LEU A 15 -28.73 -36.25 -17.69
N VAL A 16 -29.11 -36.03 -18.96
CA VAL A 16 -28.25 -35.30 -19.94
C VAL A 16 -28.50 -33.80 -19.90
N ALA A 17 -29.60 -33.32 -19.28
CA ALA A 17 -29.90 -31.87 -19.20
C ALA A 17 -29.28 -31.16 -18.00
N LEU A 18 -28.50 -31.83 -17.13
CA LEU A 18 -27.83 -31.25 -15.97
C LEU A 18 -26.34 -30.93 -16.21
N THR A 19 -25.90 -30.87 -17.47
CA THR A 19 -24.53 -30.51 -17.77
C THR A 19 -24.40 -29.02 -18.03
N THR A 20 -23.69 -28.38 -17.13
CA THR A 20 -22.84 -27.22 -17.39
C THR A 20 -23.51 -25.85 -17.56
N VAL A 21 -23.91 -25.27 -16.45
CA VAL A 21 -23.68 -23.85 -16.29
C VAL A 21 -22.50 -23.71 -15.30
N PHE A 22 -21.27 -23.88 -15.80
CA PHE A 22 -20.13 -23.33 -15.11
C PHE A 22 -20.15 -21.83 -15.37
N PRO A 23 -20.25 -20.98 -14.36
CA PRO A 23 -20.11 -19.54 -14.57
C PRO A 23 -18.64 -19.26 -14.92
N THR A 24 -18.34 -19.14 -16.19
CA THR A 24 -17.06 -18.64 -16.73
C THR A 24 -16.89 -17.13 -16.48
N GLY A 25 -17.61 -16.56 -15.50
CA GLY A 25 -17.66 -15.13 -15.22
C GLY A 25 -16.65 -14.57 -14.22
N ALA A 26 -15.90 -15.42 -13.51
CA ALA A 26 -15.03 -14.92 -12.43
C ALA A 26 -13.87 -14.04 -12.91
N ASN A 27 -13.31 -14.30 -14.08
CA ASN A 27 -12.16 -13.53 -14.60
C ASN A 27 -12.56 -12.16 -15.17
N GLY A 28 -13.75 -12.00 -15.70
CA GLY A 28 -14.23 -10.74 -16.26
C GLY A 28 -14.59 -9.71 -15.19
N GLN A 29 -15.17 -10.15 -14.07
CA GLN A 29 -15.51 -9.28 -12.95
C GLN A 29 -14.28 -8.75 -12.20
N SER A 30 -13.25 -9.58 -12.02
CA SER A 30 -12.00 -9.15 -11.39
C SER A 30 -11.25 -8.13 -12.24
N ALA A 31 -11.20 -8.28 -13.57
CA ALA A 31 -10.56 -7.31 -14.48
C ALA A 31 -11.27 -5.94 -14.45
N GLY A 32 -12.60 -5.92 -14.41
CA GLY A 32 -13.41 -4.71 -14.28
C GLY A 32 -13.16 -4.00 -12.94
N LEU A 33 -13.08 -4.75 -11.85
CA LEU A 33 -12.81 -4.23 -10.51
C LEU A 33 -11.39 -3.64 -10.42
N VAL A 34 -10.38 -4.33 -10.96
CA VAL A 34 -9.00 -3.82 -11.05
C VAL A 34 -8.96 -2.50 -11.80
N SER A 35 -9.54 -2.45 -13.01
CA SER A 35 -9.55 -1.23 -13.83
C SER A 35 -10.24 -0.06 -13.11
N SER A 36 -11.37 -0.33 -12.46
CA SER A 36 -12.12 0.66 -11.68
C SER A 36 -11.30 1.21 -10.52
N VAL A 37 -10.67 0.33 -9.74
CA VAL A 37 -9.86 0.74 -8.59
C VAL A 37 -8.62 1.54 -9.01
N LEU A 38 -7.91 1.10 -10.05
CA LEU A 38 -6.76 1.82 -10.58
C LEU A 38 -7.14 3.20 -11.12
N SER A 39 -8.31 3.34 -11.75
CA SER A 39 -8.82 4.63 -12.21
C SER A 39 -9.15 5.57 -11.03
N ARG A 40 -9.73 5.05 -9.95
CA ARG A 40 -9.98 5.82 -8.72
C ARG A 40 -8.68 6.24 -8.04
N MET A 41 -7.68 5.36 -7.97
CA MET A 41 -6.36 5.70 -7.44
C MET A 41 -5.72 6.83 -8.23
N GLU A 42 -5.77 6.75 -9.56
CA GLU A 42 -5.21 7.79 -10.44
C GLU A 42 -5.94 9.13 -10.27
N LYS A 43 -7.28 9.11 -10.16
CA LYS A 43 -8.07 10.30 -9.86
C LYS A 43 -7.69 10.88 -8.49
N ASN A 44 -7.65 10.06 -7.44
CA ASN A 44 -7.24 10.49 -6.10
C ASN A 44 -5.84 11.12 -6.11
N ARG A 45 -4.88 10.50 -6.81
CA ARG A 45 -3.51 10.99 -6.94
C ARG A 45 -3.44 12.38 -7.61
N ARG A 46 -4.24 12.63 -8.66
CA ARG A 46 -4.30 13.92 -9.34
C ARG A 46 -4.95 15.01 -8.49
N ASP A 47 -5.96 14.64 -7.72
CA ASP A 47 -6.75 15.57 -6.91
C ASP A 47 -6.07 15.89 -5.57
N LEU A 48 -5.11 15.06 -5.13
CA LEU A 48 -4.40 15.24 -3.88
C LEU A 48 -3.31 16.31 -4.04
N ARG A 49 -3.41 17.38 -3.25
CA ARG A 49 -2.42 18.46 -3.18
C ARG A 49 -1.59 18.40 -1.91
N THR A 50 -2.21 18.03 -0.80
CA THR A 50 -1.58 17.87 0.50
C THR A 50 -2.32 16.79 1.28
N MET A 51 -1.63 16.18 2.23
CA MET A 51 -2.22 15.19 3.12
C MET A 51 -1.57 15.26 4.50
N ARG A 52 -2.41 15.15 5.53
CA ARG A 52 -2.03 14.83 6.89
C ARG A 52 -2.79 13.60 7.33
N ALA A 53 -2.13 12.70 8.04
CA ALA A 53 -2.79 11.51 8.60
C ALA A 53 -2.04 11.03 9.84
N SER A 54 -2.73 10.28 10.70
CA SER A 54 -2.08 9.38 11.62
C SER A 54 -1.50 8.20 10.86
N ILE A 55 -0.27 7.80 11.19
CA ILE A 55 0.41 6.66 10.60
C ILE A 55 0.77 5.65 11.68
N SER A 56 0.49 4.39 11.43
CA SER A 56 1.03 3.27 12.18
C SER A 56 1.88 2.39 11.28
N MET A 57 2.92 1.80 11.83
CA MET A 57 3.76 0.83 11.14
C MET A 57 4.03 -0.33 12.09
N GLU A 58 3.87 -1.54 11.58
CA GLU A 58 4.24 -2.79 12.24
C GLU A 58 5.34 -3.47 11.41
N LYS A 59 6.41 -3.86 12.08
CA LYS A 59 7.48 -4.67 11.50
C LYS A 59 7.47 -6.03 12.17
N TYR A 60 7.09 -7.05 11.44
CA TYR A 60 7.09 -8.43 11.90
C TYR A 60 8.38 -9.13 11.50
N ASN A 61 9.03 -9.77 12.48
CA ASN A 61 10.16 -10.66 12.25
C ASN A 61 9.67 -12.11 12.28
N SER A 62 9.82 -12.81 11.17
CA SER A 62 9.30 -14.17 10.98
C SER A 62 10.05 -15.21 11.80
N GLN A 63 11.34 -15.01 12.04
CA GLN A 63 12.20 -15.93 12.80
C GLN A 63 11.95 -15.82 14.30
N LEU A 64 11.82 -14.59 14.80
CA LEU A 64 11.56 -14.32 16.22
C LEU A 64 10.07 -14.43 16.57
N ARG A 65 9.18 -14.40 15.56
CA ARG A 65 7.72 -14.34 15.70
C ARG A 65 7.27 -13.18 16.58
N ASP A 66 7.93 -12.04 16.42
CA ASP A 66 7.72 -10.83 17.20
C ASP A 66 7.51 -9.62 16.29
N SER A 67 6.88 -8.57 16.81
CA SER A 67 6.54 -7.36 16.08
C SER A 67 6.96 -6.10 16.82
N ASP A 68 7.62 -5.20 16.10
CA ASP A 68 7.83 -3.81 16.52
C ASP A 68 6.72 -2.92 15.98
N SER A 69 6.09 -2.14 16.87
CA SER A 69 5.01 -1.22 16.51
C SER A 69 5.45 0.23 16.62
N PHE A 70 5.11 1.03 15.60
CA PHE A 70 5.40 2.45 15.53
C PHE A 70 4.09 3.24 15.33
N GLN A 71 4.01 4.42 15.91
CA GLN A 71 2.88 5.34 15.74
C GLN A 71 3.39 6.75 15.57
N GLY A 72 2.72 7.53 14.70
CA GLY A 72 3.14 8.89 14.42
C GLY A 72 2.12 9.66 13.58
N ILE A 73 2.59 10.78 13.05
CA ILE A 73 1.84 11.63 12.12
C ILE A 73 2.65 11.74 10.84
N VAL A 74 1.99 11.66 9.70
CA VAL A 74 2.58 11.90 8.38
C VAL A 74 2.02 13.17 7.76
N LEU A 75 2.90 13.99 7.19
CA LEU A 75 2.59 15.08 6.27
C LEU A 75 3.12 14.72 4.90
N TYR A 76 2.33 14.97 3.87
CA TYR A 76 2.71 14.69 2.49
C TYR A 76 2.26 15.78 1.54
N VAL A 77 3.16 16.17 0.65
CA VAL A 77 2.88 17.04 -0.49
C VAL A 77 3.38 16.34 -1.75
N PRO A 78 2.47 15.95 -2.66
CA PRO A 78 2.87 15.37 -3.94
C PRO A 78 3.79 16.32 -4.71
N GLY A 79 4.80 15.76 -5.35
CA GLY A 79 5.65 16.51 -6.29
C GLY A 79 5.50 16.01 -7.71
N SER A 80 6.06 16.72 -8.66
CA SER A 80 6.21 16.23 -10.03
C SER A 80 7.27 15.11 -10.06
N GLY A 81 6.86 13.88 -10.37
CA GLY A 81 7.73 12.72 -10.41
C GLY A 81 8.04 12.15 -9.01
N ARG A 82 9.34 11.97 -8.66
CA ARG A 82 9.81 11.45 -7.37
C ARG A 82 10.06 12.52 -6.30
N GLN A 83 9.75 13.76 -6.58
CA GLN A 83 10.15 14.91 -5.74
C GLN A 83 9.05 15.39 -4.77
N GLY A 84 8.16 14.52 -4.34
CA GLY A 84 7.21 14.85 -3.27
C GLY A 84 7.92 15.09 -1.93
N SER A 85 7.34 15.96 -1.09
CA SER A 85 7.80 16.17 0.28
C SER A 85 7.03 15.30 1.23
N VAL A 86 7.74 14.60 2.11
CA VAL A 86 7.17 13.74 3.16
C VAL A 86 7.82 14.09 4.49
N ARG A 87 7.03 14.20 5.54
CA ARG A 87 7.52 14.23 6.91
C ARG A 87 6.75 13.22 7.75
N ILE A 88 7.44 12.44 8.55
CA ILE A 88 6.86 11.52 9.53
C ILE A 88 7.44 11.85 10.90
N ASP A 89 6.58 12.17 11.83
CA ASP A 89 6.93 12.38 13.24
C ASP A 89 6.47 11.16 14.02
N TRP A 90 7.41 10.21 14.25
CA TRP A 90 7.15 9.05 15.10
C TRP A 90 7.12 9.47 16.57
N SER A 91 6.07 9.05 17.29
CA SER A 91 5.92 9.27 18.73
C SER A 91 6.19 8.00 19.54
N LYS A 92 5.99 6.83 18.94
CA LYS A 92 6.23 5.52 19.57
C LYS A 92 7.02 4.61 18.63
N PRO A 93 7.85 3.68 19.16
CA PRO A 93 8.22 3.50 20.57
C PRO A 93 9.15 4.60 21.07
N ARG A 94 9.83 5.30 20.14
CA ARG A 94 10.75 6.41 20.44
C ARG A 94 10.47 7.56 19.49
N ARG A 95 10.73 8.78 19.96
CA ARG A 95 10.60 9.96 19.12
C ARG A 95 11.69 9.94 18.05
N GLU A 96 11.27 9.93 16.79
CA GLU A 96 12.12 10.07 15.60
C GLU A 96 11.36 10.91 14.57
N ILE A 97 12.03 11.86 13.96
CA ILE A 97 11.46 12.68 12.92
C ILE A 97 12.19 12.38 11.62
N MET A 98 11.45 11.97 10.61
CA MET A 98 11.97 11.75 9.26
C MET A 98 11.37 12.77 8.31
N SER A 99 12.20 13.39 7.48
CA SER A 99 11.73 14.23 6.38
C SER A 99 12.46 13.88 5.11
N VAL A 100 11.71 13.84 4.01
CA VAL A 100 12.23 13.83 2.65
C VAL A 100 11.74 15.10 1.97
N ASN A 101 12.64 15.95 1.56
CA ASN A 101 12.33 17.22 0.93
C ASN A 101 13.39 17.56 -0.12
N ASN A 102 12.98 17.98 -1.32
CA ASN A 102 13.90 18.36 -2.41
C ASN A 102 14.99 17.32 -2.70
N GLY A 103 14.65 16.04 -2.70
CA GLY A 103 15.58 14.95 -2.99
C GLY A 103 16.59 14.63 -1.88
N LYS A 104 16.45 15.26 -0.72
CA LYS A 104 17.27 14.98 0.48
C LYS A 104 16.41 14.35 1.56
N TYR A 105 16.99 13.42 2.31
CA TYR A 105 16.38 12.92 3.53
C TYR A 105 17.09 13.46 4.76
N THR A 106 16.34 13.62 5.83
CA THR A 106 16.82 13.96 7.16
C THR A 106 16.11 13.08 8.16
N ILE A 107 16.86 12.37 9.01
CA ILE A 107 16.32 11.57 10.13
C ILE A 107 16.91 12.12 11.42
N TYR A 108 16.07 12.69 12.27
CA TYR A 108 16.47 13.26 13.54
C TYR A 108 15.97 12.39 14.69
N ARG A 109 16.88 12.02 15.58
CA ARG A 109 16.64 11.28 16.82
C ARG A 109 16.92 12.17 18.02
N PRO A 110 15.93 12.90 18.52
CA PRO A 110 16.13 13.90 19.58
C PRO A 110 16.79 13.32 20.85
N ASN A 111 16.34 12.13 21.28
CA ASN A 111 16.86 11.46 22.48
C ASN A 111 18.36 11.09 22.38
N LEU A 112 18.88 10.95 21.19
CA LEU A 112 20.29 10.66 20.93
C LEU A 112 21.08 11.89 20.49
N LYS A 113 20.41 13.02 20.28
CA LYS A 113 20.97 14.25 19.72
C LYS A 113 21.76 14.00 18.42
N VAL A 114 21.23 13.13 17.55
CA VAL A 114 21.88 12.76 16.27
C VAL A 114 20.92 13.01 15.13
N VAL A 115 21.43 13.58 14.05
CA VAL A 115 20.75 13.71 12.77
C VAL A 115 21.54 13.02 11.66
N TYR A 116 20.85 12.22 10.86
CA TYR A 116 21.37 11.61 9.64
C TYR A 116 20.81 12.34 8.44
N THR A 117 21.68 12.70 7.49
CA THR A 117 21.26 13.38 6.25
C THR A 117 21.92 12.74 5.05
N GLY A 118 21.20 12.71 3.92
CA GLY A 118 21.72 12.16 2.67
C GLY A 118 20.75 12.40 1.51
N ASN A 119 21.07 11.82 0.35
CA ASN A 119 20.20 11.89 -0.81
C ASN A 119 19.10 10.82 -0.74
N SER A 120 17.85 11.20 -1.01
CA SER A 120 16.68 10.30 -0.95
C SER A 120 16.70 9.17 -2.00
N ASN A 121 17.57 9.26 -3.00
CA ASN A 121 17.78 8.23 -4.02
C ASN A 121 18.66 7.05 -3.53
N SER A 122 19.24 7.15 -2.33
CA SER A 122 20.00 6.04 -1.75
C SER A 122 19.08 4.89 -1.35
N LYS A 123 19.50 3.65 -1.67
CA LYS A 123 18.73 2.39 -1.51
C LYS A 123 18.34 2.02 -0.06
N THR A 124 18.55 2.92 0.89
CA THR A 124 18.44 2.63 2.33
C THR A 124 17.14 3.06 3.00
N ASN A 125 16.22 3.71 2.29
CA ASN A 125 15.00 4.24 2.89
C ASN A 125 13.76 3.34 2.66
N LYS A 126 13.71 2.18 3.35
CA LYS A 126 12.58 1.23 3.25
C LYS A 126 11.20 1.88 3.55
N ALA A 127 11.12 2.80 4.52
CA ALA A 127 9.86 3.47 4.86
C ALA A 127 9.38 4.40 3.73
N GLY A 128 10.31 5.12 3.09
CA GLY A 128 10.01 5.94 1.92
C GLY A 128 9.57 5.10 0.71
N ASP A 129 10.18 3.93 0.54
CA ASP A 129 9.82 3.02 -0.56
C ASP A 129 8.40 2.47 -0.39
N ILE A 130 8.00 2.09 0.83
CA ILE A 130 6.65 1.59 1.12
C ILE A 130 5.61 2.71 0.92
N LEU A 131 5.86 3.92 1.43
CA LEU A 131 5.01 5.07 1.15
C LEU A 131 4.97 5.38 -0.35
N GLY A 132 6.09 5.24 -1.05
CA GLY A 132 6.17 5.41 -2.49
C GLY A 132 5.25 4.47 -3.27
N MET A 133 5.02 3.25 -2.77
CA MET A 133 4.07 2.32 -3.37
C MET A 133 2.63 2.84 -3.31
N MET A 134 2.26 3.55 -2.25
CA MET A 134 0.91 4.10 -2.08
C MET A 134 0.58 5.19 -3.12
N TYR A 135 1.59 5.80 -3.74
CA TYR A 135 1.43 6.92 -4.67
C TYR A 135 1.88 6.61 -6.10
N MET A 136 2.12 5.33 -6.42
CA MET A 136 2.49 4.93 -7.78
C MET A 136 1.39 5.27 -8.78
N THR A 137 1.81 5.71 -9.96
CA THR A 137 0.92 5.81 -11.12
C THR A 137 0.58 4.41 -11.62
N ARG A 138 -0.54 4.29 -12.36
CA ARG A 138 -0.90 3.05 -13.06
C ARG A 138 0.26 2.54 -13.93
N GLN A 139 0.89 3.42 -14.71
CA GLN A 139 2.03 3.08 -15.55
C GLN A 139 3.22 2.53 -14.74
N GLN A 140 3.50 3.12 -13.58
CA GLN A 140 4.56 2.63 -12.68
C GLN A 140 4.23 1.26 -12.07
N LEU A 141 2.95 1.01 -11.72
CA LEU A 141 2.47 -0.28 -11.25
C LEU A 141 2.65 -1.34 -12.36
N GLU A 142 2.14 -1.08 -13.55
CA GLU A 142 2.23 -1.99 -14.70
C GLU A 142 3.67 -2.26 -15.12
N ALA A 143 4.57 -1.28 -15.00
CA ALA A 143 5.99 -1.46 -15.32
C ALA A 143 6.74 -2.33 -14.30
N ARG A 144 6.36 -2.28 -13.01
CA ARG A 144 7.12 -2.91 -11.91
C ARG A 144 6.54 -4.24 -11.45
N PHE A 145 5.23 -4.44 -11.61
CA PHE A 145 4.52 -5.58 -11.07
C PHE A 145 3.87 -6.41 -12.17
N GLN A 146 3.69 -7.69 -11.89
CA GLN A 146 2.85 -8.59 -12.67
C GLN A 146 1.41 -8.06 -12.72
N PRO A 147 0.55 -8.55 -13.62
CA PRO A 147 -0.87 -8.25 -13.55
C PRO A 147 -1.41 -8.46 -12.13
N VAL A 148 -2.22 -7.51 -11.66
CA VAL A 148 -2.73 -7.51 -10.30
C VAL A 148 -3.47 -8.82 -10.01
N GLN A 149 -3.15 -9.43 -8.89
CA GLN A 149 -3.72 -10.69 -8.42
C GLN A 149 -4.50 -10.48 -7.13
N ASP A 150 -5.36 -11.42 -6.80
CA ASP A 150 -6.10 -11.49 -5.54
C ASP A 150 -6.83 -10.18 -5.21
N VAL A 151 -7.73 -9.79 -6.12
CA VAL A 151 -8.55 -8.59 -5.96
C VAL A 151 -9.83 -8.95 -5.23
N ARG A 152 -10.05 -8.34 -4.07
CA ARG A 152 -11.25 -8.57 -3.27
C ARG A 152 -11.66 -7.34 -2.47
N GLU A 153 -12.93 -7.28 -2.11
CA GLU A 153 -13.39 -6.33 -1.11
C GLU A 153 -13.01 -6.82 0.29
N GLU A 154 -12.53 -5.92 1.11
CA GLU A 154 -12.11 -6.22 2.48
C GLU A 154 -12.38 -5.01 3.38
N THR A 155 -12.95 -5.26 4.56
CA THR A 155 -13.16 -4.23 5.55
C THR A 155 -12.03 -4.27 6.58
N LEU A 156 -11.26 -3.21 6.66
CA LEU A 156 -10.21 -3.08 7.66
C LEU A 156 -10.80 -2.79 9.05
N TRP A 157 -10.02 -3.09 10.08
CA TRP A 157 -10.35 -2.71 11.46
C TRP A 157 -10.72 -1.23 11.54
N GLY A 158 -11.80 -0.91 12.26
CA GLY A 158 -12.38 0.44 12.30
C GLY A 158 -13.43 0.69 11.22
N GLY A 159 -13.87 -0.37 10.48
CA GLY A 159 -15.00 -0.28 9.56
C GLY A 159 -14.69 0.36 8.20
N ILE A 160 -13.42 0.48 7.83
CA ILE A 160 -13.04 1.08 6.53
C ILE A 160 -13.18 0.04 5.44
N SER A 161 -14.16 0.22 4.55
CA SER A 161 -14.31 -0.60 3.34
C SER A 161 -13.20 -0.30 2.33
N THR A 162 -12.55 -1.34 1.85
CA THR A 162 -11.41 -1.24 0.93
C THR A 162 -11.49 -2.29 -0.17
N ILE A 163 -10.75 -2.05 -1.25
CA ILE A 163 -10.37 -3.06 -2.22
C ILE A 163 -8.92 -3.47 -1.92
N HIS A 164 -8.71 -4.74 -1.67
CA HIS A 164 -7.39 -5.35 -1.48
C HIS A 164 -6.81 -5.80 -2.82
N LEU A 165 -5.54 -5.50 -3.05
CA LEU A 165 -4.77 -5.93 -4.21
C LEU A 165 -3.46 -6.56 -3.78
N THR A 166 -3.07 -7.67 -4.42
CA THR A 166 -1.74 -8.26 -4.28
C THR A 166 -0.88 -7.91 -5.49
N LEU A 167 0.30 -7.40 -5.24
CA LEU A 167 1.28 -6.95 -6.22
C LEU A 167 2.54 -7.84 -6.16
N VAL A 168 2.75 -8.63 -7.19
CA VAL A 168 3.96 -9.47 -7.34
C VAL A 168 4.96 -8.73 -8.22
N PRO A 169 6.19 -8.45 -7.77
CA PRO A 169 7.16 -7.70 -8.55
C PRO A 169 7.63 -8.47 -9.78
N LYS A 170 7.94 -7.75 -10.86
CA LYS A 170 8.65 -8.29 -12.03
C LYS A 170 10.15 -8.34 -11.73
N GLY A 171 10.79 -9.44 -12.11
CA GLY A 171 12.23 -9.61 -11.95
C GLY A 171 12.70 -9.77 -10.49
N ASN A 172 13.96 -9.44 -10.24
CA ASN A 172 14.59 -9.67 -8.93
C ASN A 172 14.41 -8.47 -7.99
N ALA A 173 13.29 -8.45 -7.27
CA ALA A 173 13.04 -7.47 -6.21
C ALA A 173 13.58 -7.94 -4.85
N SER A 174 13.71 -7.04 -3.89
CA SER A 174 14.11 -7.34 -2.50
C SER A 174 13.00 -7.99 -1.68
N PHE A 175 11.77 -8.01 -2.17
CA PHE A 175 10.59 -8.55 -1.47
C PHE A 175 9.87 -9.58 -2.36
N LYS A 176 9.04 -10.43 -1.74
CA LYS A 176 8.22 -11.45 -2.41
C LYS A 176 7.00 -10.83 -3.09
N TYR A 177 6.22 -10.10 -2.33
CA TYR A 177 5.01 -9.41 -2.80
C TYR A 177 4.66 -8.24 -1.89
N ALA A 178 3.79 -7.37 -2.37
CA ALA A 178 3.18 -6.32 -1.59
C ALA A 178 1.65 -6.43 -1.68
N GLU A 179 0.98 -6.04 -0.61
CA GLU A 179 -0.47 -5.94 -0.52
C GLU A 179 -0.86 -4.49 -0.30
N ILE A 180 -1.89 -4.02 -1.00
CA ILE A 180 -2.39 -2.65 -0.89
C ILE A 180 -3.90 -2.69 -0.65
N TRP A 181 -4.37 -1.94 0.32
CA TRP A 181 -5.78 -1.71 0.62
C TRP A 181 -6.13 -0.27 0.23
N ILE A 182 -7.08 -0.14 -0.67
CA ILE A 182 -7.50 1.13 -1.26
C ILE A 182 -8.92 1.40 -0.82
N ASP A 183 -9.18 2.57 -0.21
CA ASP A 183 -10.53 2.97 0.16
C ASP A 183 -11.43 3.18 -1.07
N MET A 184 -12.73 3.31 -0.86
CA MET A 184 -13.69 3.49 -1.95
C MET A 184 -13.50 4.79 -2.73
N GLY A 185 -12.76 5.76 -2.18
CA GLY A 185 -12.35 7.01 -2.84
C GLY A 185 -11.09 6.89 -3.67
N GLY A 186 -10.41 5.72 -3.67
CA GLY A 186 -9.17 5.49 -4.40
C GLY A 186 -7.91 5.88 -3.62
N MET A 187 -8.01 6.12 -2.31
CA MET A 187 -6.86 6.39 -1.47
C MET A 187 -6.28 5.08 -0.94
N PRO A 188 -5.00 4.77 -1.18
CA PRO A 188 -4.32 3.70 -0.47
C PRO A 188 -4.23 4.04 1.02
N VAL A 189 -4.86 3.24 1.86
CA VAL A 189 -4.93 3.45 3.31
C VAL A 189 -4.08 2.46 4.10
N GLN A 190 -3.72 1.32 3.49
CA GLN A 190 -2.81 0.35 4.09
C GLN A 190 -1.96 -0.31 3.02
N THR A 191 -0.71 -0.61 3.37
CA THR A 191 0.23 -1.36 2.55
C THR A 191 0.98 -2.36 3.43
N LYS A 192 1.18 -3.58 2.93
CA LYS A 192 2.04 -4.59 3.55
C LYS A 192 3.05 -5.07 2.53
N VAL A 193 4.31 -5.11 2.90
CA VAL A 193 5.40 -5.68 2.09
C VAL A 193 5.93 -6.91 2.80
N VAL A 194 5.99 -8.03 2.08
CA VAL A 194 6.54 -9.29 2.58
C VAL A 194 7.89 -9.54 1.92
N GLU A 195 8.93 -9.59 2.73
CA GLU A 195 10.31 -9.80 2.29
C GLU A 195 10.58 -11.28 1.94
N LYS A 196 11.73 -11.57 1.34
CA LYS A 196 12.10 -12.93 0.92
C LYS A 196 12.28 -13.91 2.09
N ASN A 197 12.60 -13.39 3.28
CA ASN A 197 12.76 -14.14 4.53
C ASN A 197 11.46 -14.23 5.34
N ASP A 198 10.31 -13.86 4.75
CA ASP A 198 8.99 -13.81 5.39
C ASP A 198 8.80 -12.73 6.46
N ASP A 199 9.78 -11.85 6.67
CA ASP A 199 9.56 -10.64 7.43
C ASP A 199 8.55 -9.75 6.70
N SER A 200 7.77 -8.98 7.45
CA SER A 200 6.84 -8.07 6.83
C SER A 200 6.81 -6.69 7.50
N THR A 201 6.49 -5.70 6.69
CA THR A 201 6.23 -4.35 7.19
C THR A 201 4.85 -3.91 6.72
N THR A 202 3.97 -3.63 7.67
CA THR A 202 2.62 -3.10 7.41
C THR A 202 2.58 -1.63 7.80
N MET A 203 2.15 -0.76 6.89
CA MET A 203 1.87 0.65 7.17
C MET A 203 0.39 0.93 6.97
N ARG A 204 -0.20 1.72 7.85
CA ARG A 204 -1.60 2.12 7.78
C ARG A 204 -1.77 3.60 8.08
N LEU A 205 -2.65 4.23 7.31
CA LEU A 205 -3.08 5.61 7.49
C LEU A 205 -4.50 5.64 8.06
N THR A 206 -4.71 6.53 9.04
CA THR A 206 -6.03 6.78 9.63
C THR A 206 -6.23 8.29 9.82
N GLY A 207 -7.49 8.73 9.88
CA GLY A 207 -7.79 10.16 10.06
C GLY A 207 -7.19 11.02 8.92
N VAL A 208 -7.35 10.58 7.68
CA VAL A 208 -6.75 11.26 6.52
C VAL A 208 -7.46 12.59 6.24
N GLU A 209 -6.73 13.68 6.41
CA GLU A 209 -7.11 15.04 6.05
C GLU A 209 -6.45 15.40 4.71
N ARG A 210 -7.26 15.72 3.70
CA ARG A 210 -6.79 16.01 2.34
C ARG A 210 -6.88 17.50 2.04
N ASN A 211 -5.93 18.00 1.24
CA ASN A 211 -5.94 19.34 0.69
C ASN A 211 -6.01 20.44 1.75
N ILE A 212 -5.47 20.15 2.94
CA ILE A 212 -5.30 21.12 4.01
C ILE A 212 -4.12 22.03 3.74
N LYS A 213 -4.07 23.19 4.37
CA LYS A 213 -2.91 24.08 4.30
C LYS A 213 -1.75 23.48 5.07
N ILE A 214 -0.65 23.15 4.39
CA ILE A 214 0.64 22.73 4.96
C ILE A 214 1.69 23.75 4.52
N ASN A 215 2.43 24.30 5.47
CA ASN A 215 3.53 25.21 5.17
C ASN A 215 4.76 24.40 4.72
N SER A 216 5.47 24.87 3.69
CA SER A 216 6.71 24.26 3.22
C SER A 216 7.76 24.09 4.31
N ASP A 217 7.80 25.01 5.27
CA ASP A 217 8.73 24.97 6.41
C ASP A 217 8.48 23.79 7.37
N GLU A 218 7.30 23.20 7.32
CA GLU A 218 7.00 22.01 8.13
C GLU A 218 7.84 20.80 7.72
N PHE A 219 8.37 20.77 6.51
CA PHE A 219 9.29 19.72 6.04
C PHE A 219 10.75 19.95 6.45
N ASN A 220 11.08 21.12 6.99
CA ASN A 220 12.39 21.43 7.52
C ASN A 220 12.43 21.07 9.01
N ILE A 221 13.29 20.12 9.38
CA ILE A 221 13.41 19.70 10.77
C ILE A 221 14.26 20.75 11.51
N LYS A 222 13.67 21.37 12.56
CA LYS A 222 14.41 22.22 13.46
C LYS A 222 15.28 21.35 14.37
N LEU A 223 16.58 21.58 14.36
CA LEU A 223 17.56 20.84 15.15
C LEU A 223 17.94 21.65 16.40
N ASP A 224 18.21 20.96 17.50
CA ASP A 224 18.79 21.54 18.70
C ASP A 224 20.26 21.94 18.43
N ALA A 225 20.82 22.86 19.24
CA ALA A 225 22.14 23.46 18.98
C ALA A 225 23.30 22.46 19.09
N ASP A 226 23.16 21.38 19.86
CA ASP A 226 24.19 20.40 20.19
C ASP A 226 24.01 19.05 19.46
N VAL A 227 23.37 19.06 18.30
CA VAL A 227 23.11 17.86 17.50
C VAL A 227 24.30 17.44 16.67
N LYS A 228 24.68 16.16 16.78
CA LYS A 228 25.71 15.55 15.92
C LYS A 228 25.13 15.26 14.55
N VAL A 229 25.73 15.83 13.50
CA VAL A 229 25.34 15.59 12.11
C VAL A 229 26.16 14.45 11.53
N VAL A 230 25.47 13.42 11.00
CA VAL A 230 26.07 12.30 10.27
C VAL A 230 25.59 12.37 8.82
N LYS A 231 26.53 12.51 7.88
CA LYS A 231 26.26 12.51 6.43
C LYS A 231 26.50 11.11 5.88
N SER A 232 25.59 10.61 5.01
CA SER A 232 25.73 9.35 4.28
C SER A 232 25.65 9.57 2.78
#